data_273f13a5f2670f3b7b093a63a8b6b489
#
_entry.id   273f13a5f2670f3b7b093a63a8b6b489
#
_cell.length_a   1.000
_cell.length_b   1.000
_cell.length_c   1.000
_cell.angle_alpha   90.00
_cell.angle_beta   90.00
_cell.angle_gamma   90.00
#
_symmetry.space_group_name_H-M   'P 1'
#
loop_
_entity.id
_entity.type
_entity.pdbx_description
1 polymer ?
#
loop_
_entity_poly.entity_id
_entity_poly.type
_entity_poly.pdbx_seq_one_letter_code
_entity_poly.pdbx_strand_id
1 'polypeptide(L)'
;DAGTPFDPRKSGILYTARHLPTPGRDGLSAETLDEIAELITAAGGRTLGLFSSRRAAEQAAEAMRSRLPFDILLQGEDSTGTLVDTFAKNENSCLFGTLTLWQGVDVPGSACSLVIIDRIPFPRPDDPLLQARSNAADAAGRSGFMEVSATHASLLMAQGAGRLLRSVDDRGVVAVLDNRLVTKRYGSFIRRSLPAFWDTTDAETVRGALRRLVAKQ
;
A
#
# COMPACT_ATOMS: atom_id res chain seq x y z
N ASP A 1 2.92 2.41 24.81
CA ASP A 1 3.03 1.40 23.76
C ASP A 1 3.03 0.02 24.42
N ALA A 2 1.97 -0.77 24.19
CA ALA A 2 1.86 -2.12 24.74
C ALA A 2 2.75 -3.15 23.99
N GLY A 3 3.52 -2.71 23.01
CA GLY A 3 4.30 -3.56 22.12
C GLY A 3 3.42 -4.37 21.15
N THR A 4 4.06 -5.13 20.29
CA THR A 4 3.39 -6.10 19.41
C THR A 4 3.76 -7.52 19.81
N PRO A 5 2.85 -8.50 19.77
CA PRO A 5 3.15 -9.89 20.11
C PRO A 5 4.07 -10.57 19.07
N PHE A 6 4.39 -9.91 17.97
CA PHE A 6 5.21 -10.43 16.88
C PHE A 6 6.35 -9.45 16.52
N ASP A 7 7.44 -9.98 15.96
CA ASP A 7 8.54 -9.18 15.44
C ASP A 7 8.27 -8.82 13.96
N PRO A 8 7.89 -7.55 13.66
CA PRO A 8 7.58 -7.15 12.29
C PRO A 8 8.74 -7.35 11.30
N ARG A 9 10.00 -7.29 11.80
CA ARG A 9 11.19 -7.47 10.96
C ARG A 9 11.31 -8.89 10.40
N LYS A 10 10.80 -9.88 11.13
CA LYS A 10 10.80 -11.28 10.70
C LYS A 10 9.57 -11.67 9.91
N SER A 11 8.50 -10.89 10.05
CA SER A 11 7.18 -11.21 9.50
C SER A 11 6.83 -10.43 8.24
N GLY A 12 7.38 -9.22 8.08
CA GLY A 12 7.03 -8.34 6.97
C GLY A 12 8.21 -7.73 6.26
N ILE A 13 8.04 -7.49 4.98
CA ILE A 13 8.98 -6.75 4.13
C ILE A 13 8.32 -5.44 3.71
N LEU A 14 9.03 -4.32 3.90
CA LEU A 14 8.70 -3.06 3.27
C LEU A 14 9.53 -2.93 1.97
N TYR A 15 8.87 -3.05 0.84
CA TYR A 15 9.49 -2.85 -0.45
C TYR A 15 9.17 -1.46 -0.99
N THR A 16 10.19 -0.71 -1.39
CA THR A 16 10.00 0.54 -2.14
C THR A 16 10.54 0.37 -3.55
N ALA A 17 9.67 0.48 -4.55
CA ALA A 17 10.01 0.35 -5.96
C ALA A 17 10.78 1.60 -6.44
N ARG A 18 12.05 1.70 -6.04
CA ARG A 18 12.93 2.84 -6.31
C ARG A 18 13.15 3.10 -7.81
N HIS A 19 13.09 2.05 -8.62
CA HIS A 19 13.33 2.12 -10.06
C HIS A 19 12.18 2.74 -10.85
N LEU A 20 10.97 2.79 -10.27
CA LEU A 20 9.81 3.36 -10.93
C LEU A 20 9.90 4.88 -11.07
N PRO A 21 9.28 5.45 -12.11
CA PRO A 21 9.16 6.90 -12.23
C PRO A 21 8.38 7.49 -11.05
N THR A 22 8.69 8.72 -10.71
CA THR A 22 7.92 9.45 -9.67
C THR A 22 6.46 9.58 -10.13
N PRO A 23 5.47 9.24 -9.28
CA PRO A 23 4.06 9.30 -9.64
C PRO A 23 3.64 10.68 -10.12
N GLY A 24 3.07 10.74 -11.33
CA GLY A 24 2.57 11.94 -11.98
C GLY A 24 1.08 12.17 -11.76
N ARG A 25 0.50 13.11 -12.55
CA ARG A 25 -0.94 13.41 -12.55
C ARG A 25 -1.74 12.55 -13.53
N ASP A 26 -1.07 11.92 -14.50
CA ASP A 26 -1.68 11.25 -15.65
C ASP A 26 -2.08 9.79 -15.38
N GLY A 27 -2.16 9.40 -14.12
CA GLY A 27 -2.50 8.04 -13.72
C GLY A 27 -1.26 7.18 -13.46
N LEU A 28 -1.41 5.86 -13.62
CA LEU A 28 -0.34 4.88 -13.45
C LEU A 28 0.45 4.73 -14.76
N SER A 29 1.78 4.77 -14.68
CA SER A 29 2.63 4.53 -15.85
C SER A 29 2.64 3.04 -16.25
N ALA A 30 3.10 2.74 -17.46
CA ALA A 30 3.22 1.36 -17.94
C ALA A 30 4.15 0.54 -17.02
N GLU A 31 5.27 1.11 -16.63
CA GLU A 31 6.24 0.47 -15.72
C GLU A 31 5.63 0.18 -14.34
N THR A 32 4.77 1.08 -13.85
CA THR A 32 4.04 0.85 -12.59
C THR A 32 3.04 -0.29 -12.72
N LEU A 33 2.31 -0.36 -13.83
CA LEU A 33 1.39 -1.46 -14.12
C LEU A 33 2.13 -2.80 -14.29
N ASP A 34 3.30 -2.80 -14.90
CA ASP A 34 4.15 -3.98 -15.04
C ASP A 34 4.63 -4.48 -13.67
N GLU A 35 5.10 -3.59 -12.81
CA GLU A 35 5.51 -3.94 -11.44
C GLU A 35 4.34 -4.50 -10.63
N ILE A 36 3.13 -3.92 -10.73
CA ILE A 36 1.92 -4.44 -10.09
C ILE A 36 1.64 -5.87 -10.57
N ALA A 37 1.69 -6.13 -11.87
CA ALA A 37 1.44 -7.45 -12.44
C ALA A 37 2.45 -8.50 -11.96
N GLU A 38 3.73 -8.16 -11.91
CA GLU A 38 4.79 -9.05 -11.44
C GLU A 38 4.69 -9.36 -9.94
N LEU A 39 4.37 -8.37 -9.12
CA LEU A 39 4.17 -8.55 -7.68
C LEU A 39 2.95 -9.44 -7.39
N ILE A 40 1.82 -9.20 -8.05
CA ILE A 40 0.60 -10.02 -7.90
C ILE A 40 0.85 -11.45 -8.36
N THR A 41 1.54 -11.64 -9.48
CA THR A 41 1.91 -12.97 -9.98
C THR A 41 2.76 -13.71 -8.95
N ALA A 42 3.75 -13.05 -8.37
CA ALA A 42 4.61 -13.63 -7.34
C ALA A 42 3.84 -13.96 -6.04
N ALA A 43 2.81 -13.20 -5.72
CA ALA A 43 1.94 -13.41 -4.55
C ALA A 43 0.84 -14.46 -4.79
N GLY A 44 0.65 -14.95 -6.02
CA GLY A 44 -0.43 -15.88 -6.36
C GLY A 44 -1.83 -15.29 -6.15
N GLY A 45 -2.04 -14.02 -6.50
CA GLY A 45 -3.21 -13.24 -6.11
C GLY A 45 -3.01 -12.59 -4.74
N ARG A 46 -3.88 -12.88 -3.75
CA ARG A 46 -3.76 -12.52 -2.31
C ARG A 46 -3.30 -11.08 -2.07
N THR A 47 -3.77 -10.15 -2.91
CA THR A 47 -3.26 -8.78 -2.94
C THR A 47 -4.34 -7.77 -2.58
N LEU A 48 -4.03 -6.90 -1.62
CA LEU A 48 -4.80 -5.70 -1.33
C LEU A 48 -4.13 -4.51 -2.02
N GLY A 49 -4.77 -3.97 -3.05
CA GLY A 49 -4.30 -2.80 -3.79
C GLY A 49 -4.94 -1.51 -3.29
N LEU A 50 -4.12 -0.61 -2.80
CA LEU A 50 -4.53 0.63 -2.14
C LEU A 50 -4.07 1.83 -2.96
N PHE A 51 -5.02 2.42 -3.68
CA PHE A 51 -4.75 3.48 -4.65
C PHE A 51 -5.12 4.87 -4.11
N SER A 52 -4.39 5.86 -4.54
CA SER A 52 -4.59 7.27 -4.15
C SER A 52 -5.85 7.89 -4.73
N SER A 53 -6.44 7.27 -5.75
CA SER A 53 -7.68 7.73 -6.39
C SER A 53 -8.48 6.57 -6.96
N ARG A 54 -9.79 6.78 -7.11
CA ARG A 54 -10.69 5.82 -7.75
C ARG A 54 -10.25 5.51 -9.19
N ARG A 55 -9.88 6.55 -9.94
CA ARG A 55 -9.37 6.40 -11.31
C ARG A 55 -8.13 5.51 -11.38
N ALA A 56 -7.20 5.65 -10.44
CA ALA A 56 -6.00 4.80 -10.41
C ALA A 56 -6.35 3.34 -10.08
N ALA A 57 -7.29 3.10 -9.15
CA ALA A 57 -7.79 1.77 -8.85
C ALA A 57 -8.49 1.12 -10.06
N GLU A 58 -9.34 1.87 -10.76
CA GLU A 58 -10.02 1.41 -11.99
C GLU A 58 -9.03 1.08 -13.10
N GLN A 59 -8.04 1.96 -13.35
CA GLN A 59 -6.99 1.73 -14.34
C GLN A 59 -6.17 0.46 -14.02
N ALA A 60 -5.79 0.27 -12.76
CA ALA A 60 -5.07 -0.92 -12.34
C ALA A 60 -5.93 -2.17 -12.49
N ALA A 61 -7.20 -2.13 -12.08
CA ALA A 61 -8.10 -3.27 -12.19
C ALA A 61 -8.31 -3.71 -13.65
N GLU A 62 -8.56 -2.77 -14.55
CA GLU A 62 -8.71 -3.04 -15.98
C GLU A 62 -7.44 -3.68 -16.56
N ALA A 63 -6.27 -3.10 -16.27
CA ALA A 63 -5.00 -3.62 -16.72
C ALA A 63 -4.70 -5.03 -16.18
N MET A 64 -5.00 -5.30 -14.90
CA MET A 64 -4.73 -6.59 -14.28
C MET A 64 -5.71 -7.67 -14.76
N ARG A 65 -6.97 -7.36 -14.97
CA ARG A 65 -7.97 -8.29 -15.54
C ARG A 65 -7.59 -8.80 -16.93
N SER A 66 -6.91 -7.97 -17.73
CA SER A 66 -6.45 -8.36 -19.07
C SER A 66 -5.15 -9.18 -19.06
N ARG A 67 -4.39 -9.15 -17.96
CA ARG A 67 -3.03 -9.71 -17.88
C ARG A 67 -2.91 -10.94 -16.98
N LEU A 68 -3.76 -11.03 -15.95
CA LEU A 68 -3.58 -12.00 -14.85
C LEU A 68 -4.76 -12.97 -14.76
N PRO A 69 -4.52 -14.23 -14.36
CA PRO A 69 -5.56 -15.24 -14.19
C PRO A 69 -6.29 -15.14 -12.83
N PHE A 70 -6.17 -14.04 -12.12
CA PHE A 70 -6.74 -13.84 -10.79
C PHE A 70 -8.03 -13.01 -10.85
N ASP A 71 -8.93 -13.22 -9.89
CA ASP A 71 -10.13 -12.41 -9.74
C ASP A 71 -9.75 -11.03 -9.21
N ILE A 72 -10.02 -9.99 -9.97
CA ILE A 72 -9.76 -8.60 -9.57
C ILE A 72 -11.06 -7.96 -9.12
N LEU A 73 -11.25 -7.87 -7.81
CA LEU A 73 -12.37 -7.21 -7.15
C LEU A 73 -12.08 -5.71 -7.04
N LEU A 74 -13.01 -4.87 -7.44
CA LEU A 74 -12.84 -3.41 -7.42
C LEU A 74 -13.88 -2.76 -6.50
N GLN A 75 -13.44 -1.86 -5.65
CA GLN A 75 -14.31 -1.04 -4.81
C GLN A 75 -15.33 -0.28 -5.64
N GLY A 76 -16.62 -0.48 -5.33
CA GLY A 76 -17.75 0.15 -6.01
C GLY A 76 -18.47 -0.76 -7.00
N GLU A 77 -17.95 -1.96 -7.28
CA GLU A 77 -18.67 -2.97 -8.08
C GLU A 77 -19.67 -3.76 -7.24
N ASP A 78 -19.46 -3.80 -5.92
CA ASP A 78 -20.40 -4.39 -4.96
C ASP A 78 -20.27 -3.66 -3.60
N SER A 79 -21.05 -4.07 -2.61
CA SER A 79 -20.91 -3.58 -1.25
C SER A 79 -19.51 -3.91 -0.69
N THR A 80 -18.96 -3.02 0.14
CA THR A 80 -17.64 -3.25 0.74
C THR A 80 -17.59 -4.57 1.52
N GLY A 81 -18.65 -4.92 2.23
CA GLY A 81 -18.75 -6.19 2.97
C GLY A 81 -18.65 -7.39 2.05
N THR A 82 -19.42 -7.41 0.95
CA THR A 82 -19.39 -8.50 -0.05
C THR A 82 -18.01 -8.66 -0.67
N LEU A 83 -17.37 -7.54 -1.06
CA LEU A 83 -16.03 -7.57 -1.66
C LEU A 83 -14.98 -8.12 -0.70
N VAL A 84 -15.04 -7.70 0.57
CA VAL A 84 -14.12 -8.18 1.62
C VAL A 84 -14.34 -9.67 1.91
N ASP A 85 -15.59 -10.10 2.03
CA ASP A 85 -15.93 -11.50 2.26
C ASP A 85 -15.49 -12.39 1.09
N THR A 86 -15.65 -11.93 -0.14
CA THR A 86 -15.20 -12.64 -1.34
C THR A 86 -13.69 -12.74 -1.37
N PHE A 87 -12.98 -11.64 -1.11
CA PHE A 87 -11.53 -11.60 -1.02
C PHE A 87 -10.98 -12.52 0.07
N ALA A 88 -11.60 -12.53 1.24
CA ALA A 88 -11.18 -13.37 2.36
C ALA A 88 -11.34 -14.87 2.10
N LYS A 89 -12.31 -15.27 1.25
CA LYS A 89 -12.62 -16.67 0.93
C LYS A 89 -11.92 -17.17 -0.33
N ASN A 90 -11.45 -16.28 -1.18
CA ASN A 90 -10.81 -16.62 -2.46
C ASN A 90 -9.34 -16.18 -2.46
N GLU A 91 -8.44 -17.11 -2.16
CA GLU A 91 -7.00 -16.87 -2.16
C GLU A 91 -6.43 -16.48 -3.54
N ASN A 92 -7.14 -16.79 -4.64
CA ASN A 92 -6.78 -16.41 -6.01
C ASN A 92 -7.36 -15.05 -6.42
N SER A 93 -7.66 -14.18 -5.47
CA SER A 93 -8.23 -12.87 -5.76
C SER A 93 -7.35 -11.71 -5.30
N CYS A 94 -7.63 -10.54 -5.87
CA CYS A 94 -7.07 -9.26 -5.46
C CYS A 94 -8.23 -8.31 -5.17
N LEU A 95 -8.10 -7.47 -4.16
CA LEU A 95 -9.07 -6.42 -3.86
C LEU A 95 -8.43 -5.05 -4.05
N PHE A 96 -8.96 -4.28 -4.99
CA PHE A 96 -8.49 -2.94 -5.32
C PHE A 96 -9.46 -1.87 -4.85
N GLY A 97 -8.93 -0.82 -4.23
CA GLY A 97 -9.74 0.31 -3.81
C GLY A 97 -8.91 1.51 -3.38
N THR A 98 -9.60 2.52 -2.88
CA THR A 98 -8.98 3.74 -2.38
C THR A 98 -8.69 3.65 -0.88
N LEU A 99 -8.03 4.68 -0.35
CA LEU A 99 -7.73 4.82 1.07
C LEU A 99 -8.93 4.66 2.01
N THR A 100 -10.15 4.98 1.52
CA THR A 100 -11.37 4.82 2.31
C THR A 100 -11.74 3.35 2.55
N LEU A 101 -11.30 2.45 1.68
CA LEU A 101 -11.45 1.01 1.88
C LEU A 101 -10.69 0.52 3.12
N TRP A 102 -9.59 1.17 3.48
CA TRP A 102 -8.73 0.76 4.60
C TRP A 102 -9.38 0.90 5.96
N GLN A 103 -10.30 1.85 6.11
CA GLN A 103 -10.92 2.16 7.39
C GLN A 103 -11.97 1.13 7.83
N GLY A 104 -12.42 0.27 6.91
CA GLY A 104 -13.49 -0.71 7.15
C GLY A 104 -13.14 -2.16 6.82
N VAL A 105 -11.95 -2.44 6.27
CA VAL A 105 -11.59 -3.79 5.80
C VAL A 105 -10.82 -4.55 6.88
N ASP A 106 -11.41 -5.64 7.33
CA ASP A 106 -10.77 -6.64 8.18
C ASP A 106 -10.60 -7.93 7.37
N VAL A 107 -9.39 -8.18 6.85
CA VAL A 107 -9.10 -9.37 6.05
C VAL A 107 -8.20 -10.31 6.87
N PRO A 108 -8.57 -11.58 7.03
CA PRO A 108 -7.72 -12.58 7.70
C PRO A 108 -6.36 -12.73 6.99
N GLY A 109 -5.31 -12.97 7.78
CA GLY A 109 -3.92 -12.95 7.34
C GLY A 109 -3.56 -13.86 6.16
N SER A 110 -4.14 -15.08 6.06
CA SER A 110 -3.88 -16.00 4.94
C SER A 110 -4.37 -15.49 3.58
N ALA A 111 -5.40 -14.67 3.56
CA ALA A 111 -5.97 -14.11 2.33
C ALA A 111 -5.17 -12.92 1.76
N CYS A 112 -4.27 -12.32 2.55
CA CYS A 112 -3.51 -11.13 2.13
C CYS A 112 -2.02 -11.29 2.45
N SER A 113 -1.22 -11.63 1.46
CA SER A 113 0.25 -11.71 1.56
C SER A 113 0.95 -10.50 0.94
N LEU A 114 0.22 -9.66 0.21
CA LEU A 114 0.75 -8.47 -0.45
C LEU A 114 -0.21 -7.28 -0.29
N VAL A 115 0.33 -6.18 0.22
CA VAL A 115 -0.34 -4.87 0.20
C VAL A 115 0.42 -3.97 -0.76
N ILE A 116 -0.27 -3.44 -1.77
CA ILE A 116 0.30 -2.46 -2.71
C ILE A 116 -0.23 -1.06 -2.38
N ILE A 117 0.66 -0.09 -2.29
CA ILE A 117 0.35 1.33 -2.15
C ILE A 117 0.91 2.06 -3.37
N ASP A 118 0.05 2.61 -4.22
CA ASP A 118 0.46 3.21 -5.50
C ASP A 118 1.36 4.42 -5.33
N ARG A 119 1.07 5.27 -4.35
CA ARG A 119 1.85 6.47 -4.01
C ARG A 119 1.67 6.90 -2.57
N ILE A 120 2.57 7.74 -2.09
CA ILE A 120 2.44 8.37 -0.78
C ILE A 120 1.15 9.21 -0.75
N PRO A 121 0.21 8.93 0.17
CA PRO A 121 -1.12 9.53 0.19
C PRO A 121 -1.09 10.93 0.83
N PHE A 122 -0.42 11.87 0.18
CA PHE A 122 -0.48 13.27 0.61
C PHE A 122 -1.91 13.79 0.50
N PRO A 123 -2.34 14.66 1.42
CA PRO A 123 -3.64 15.30 1.32
C PRO A 123 -3.72 16.17 0.07
N ARG A 124 -4.93 16.43 -0.37
CA ARG A 124 -5.18 17.29 -1.51
C ARG A 124 -4.74 18.71 -1.19
N PRO A 125 -4.03 19.38 -2.10
CA PRO A 125 -3.53 20.73 -1.87
C PRO A 125 -4.63 21.79 -1.82
N ASP A 126 -5.84 21.45 -2.26
CA ASP A 126 -7.03 22.29 -2.27
C ASP A 126 -7.93 22.11 -1.03
N ASP A 127 -7.50 21.32 -0.02
CA ASP A 127 -8.20 21.21 1.26
C ASP A 127 -8.00 22.46 2.11
N PRO A 128 -9.05 23.31 2.33
CA PRO A 128 -8.88 24.59 3.00
C PRO A 128 -8.42 24.47 4.45
N LEU A 129 -8.86 23.41 5.16
CA LEU A 129 -8.49 23.21 6.57
C LEU A 129 -7.01 22.83 6.69
N LEU A 130 -6.55 21.92 5.86
CA LEU A 130 -5.15 21.47 5.88
C LEU A 130 -4.22 22.58 5.39
N GLN A 131 -4.66 23.39 4.42
CA GLN A 131 -3.93 24.55 3.96
C GLN A 131 -3.82 25.64 5.07
N ALA A 132 -4.90 25.93 5.78
CA ALA A 132 -4.87 26.86 6.90
C ALA A 132 -3.93 26.40 8.02
N ARG A 133 -3.93 25.11 8.34
CA ARG A 133 -3.00 24.51 9.31
C ARG A 133 -1.54 24.60 8.86
N SER A 134 -1.28 24.32 7.59
CA SER A 134 0.07 24.43 7.00
C SER A 134 0.58 25.87 7.09
N ASN A 135 -0.24 26.84 6.68
CA ASN A 135 0.11 28.27 6.75
C ASN A 135 0.38 28.74 8.21
N ALA A 136 -0.42 28.26 9.17
CA ALA A 136 -0.23 28.59 10.58
C ALA A 136 1.09 28.00 11.13
N ALA A 137 1.47 26.79 10.72
CA ALA A 137 2.74 26.19 11.09
C ALA A 137 3.92 26.97 10.50
N ASP A 138 3.84 27.34 9.21
CA ASP A 138 4.87 28.12 8.53
C ASP A 138 5.03 29.52 9.16
N ALA A 139 3.93 30.18 9.51
CA ALA A 139 3.95 31.45 10.22
C ALA A 139 4.58 31.36 11.62
N ALA A 140 4.52 30.19 12.25
CA ALA A 140 5.17 29.92 13.54
C ALA A 140 6.63 29.42 13.39
N GLY A 141 7.24 29.52 12.20
CA GLY A 141 8.61 29.12 11.92
C GLY A 141 8.85 27.60 11.86
N ARG A 142 7.78 26.82 11.71
CA ARG A 142 7.82 25.35 11.54
C ARG A 142 7.50 24.99 10.10
N SER A 143 7.75 23.74 9.71
CA SER A 143 7.41 23.29 8.35
C SER A 143 5.97 22.82 8.28
N GLY A 144 5.08 23.59 7.65
CA GLY A 144 3.69 23.22 7.42
C GLY A 144 3.57 21.92 6.61
N PHE A 145 4.44 21.71 5.63
CA PHE A 145 4.49 20.46 4.89
C PHE A 145 4.76 19.25 5.81
N MET A 146 5.74 19.34 6.70
CA MET A 146 6.09 18.24 7.60
C MET A 146 5.01 17.99 8.64
N GLU A 147 4.49 19.05 9.27
CA GLU A 147 3.50 18.94 10.34
C GLU A 147 2.13 18.49 9.84
N VAL A 148 1.74 18.88 8.64
CA VAL A 148 0.42 18.59 8.10
C VAL A 148 0.47 17.49 7.07
N SER A 149 1.15 17.70 5.95
CA SER A 149 1.08 16.78 4.80
C SER A 149 1.83 15.48 5.06
N ALA A 150 3.07 15.56 5.54
CA ALA A 150 3.88 14.37 5.80
C ALA A 150 3.33 13.55 6.99
N THR A 151 2.84 14.22 8.04
CA THR A 151 2.21 13.56 9.18
C THR A 151 0.92 12.85 8.77
N HIS A 152 0.06 13.51 7.98
CA HIS A 152 -1.17 12.90 7.47
C HIS A 152 -0.85 11.66 6.60
N ALA A 153 0.08 11.79 5.67
CA ALA A 153 0.51 10.67 4.82
C ALA A 153 1.09 9.51 5.64
N SER A 154 1.88 9.82 6.69
CA SER A 154 2.45 8.82 7.59
C SER A 154 1.38 8.00 8.31
N LEU A 155 0.35 8.64 8.83
CA LEU A 155 -0.76 7.97 9.51
C LEU A 155 -1.52 7.03 8.56
N LEU A 156 -1.84 7.51 7.35
CA LEU A 156 -2.52 6.70 6.35
C LEU A 156 -1.66 5.51 5.90
N MET A 157 -0.39 5.72 5.64
CA MET A 157 0.51 4.63 5.26
C MET A 157 0.68 3.61 6.39
N ALA A 158 0.77 4.06 7.64
CA ALA A 158 0.84 3.15 8.79
C ALA A 158 -0.42 2.29 8.93
N GLN A 159 -1.61 2.89 8.72
CA GLN A 159 -2.87 2.16 8.69
C GLN A 159 -2.90 1.11 7.57
N GLY A 160 -2.48 1.48 6.35
CA GLY A 160 -2.41 0.55 5.21
C GLY A 160 -1.41 -0.58 5.43
N ALA A 161 -0.21 -0.25 5.87
CA ALA A 161 0.82 -1.24 6.17
C ALA A 161 0.41 -2.19 7.31
N GLY A 162 -0.32 -1.66 8.30
CA GLY A 162 -0.86 -2.44 9.40
C GLY A 162 -1.94 -3.46 8.99
N ARG A 163 -2.44 -3.42 7.75
CA ARG A 163 -3.36 -4.43 7.23
C ARG A 163 -2.69 -5.77 6.89
N LEU A 164 -1.38 -5.76 6.71
CA LEU A 164 -0.62 -6.96 6.34
C LEU A 164 -0.47 -7.96 7.50
N LEU A 165 -0.11 -7.49 8.69
CA LEU A 165 0.19 -8.36 9.84
C LEU A 165 -0.87 -8.16 10.92
N ARG A 166 -1.69 -9.18 11.17
CA ARG A 166 -2.75 -9.19 12.18
C ARG A 166 -2.57 -10.28 13.22
N SER A 167 -1.94 -11.37 12.82
CA SER A 167 -1.62 -12.49 13.69
C SER A 167 -0.11 -12.74 13.74
N VAL A 168 0.31 -13.54 14.72
CA VAL A 168 1.74 -13.90 14.91
C VAL A 168 2.29 -14.69 13.73
N ASP A 169 1.41 -15.39 13.02
CA ASP A 169 1.78 -16.28 11.91
C ASP A 169 1.76 -15.57 10.54
N ASP A 170 1.19 -14.35 10.48
CA ASP A 170 1.11 -13.61 9.22
C ASP A 170 2.49 -13.26 8.69
N ARG A 171 2.63 -13.39 7.38
CA ARG A 171 3.84 -13.05 6.62
C ARG A 171 3.45 -12.38 5.32
N GLY A 172 4.24 -11.38 4.90
CA GLY A 172 3.97 -10.77 3.61
C GLY A 172 4.81 -9.53 3.31
N VAL A 173 4.36 -8.81 2.28
CA VAL A 173 5.04 -7.64 1.73
C VAL A 173 4.11 -6.45 1.69
N VAL A 174 4.59 -5.29 2.13
CA VAL A 174 4.03 -3.98 1.79
C VAL A 174 4.88 -3.37 0.70
N ALA A 175 4.33 -3.24 -0.50
CA ALA A 175 4.98 -2.66 -1.66
C ALA A 175 4.52 -1.22 -1.88
N VAL A 176 5.43 -0.26 -1.78
CA VAL A 176 5.18 1.16 -2.06
C VAL A 176 5.77 1.51 -3.42
N LEU A 177 4.90 1.85 -4.38
CA LEU A 177 5.29 2.13 -5.77
C LEU A 177 5.65 3.61 -6.00
N ASP A 178 6.07 4.29 -4.96
CA ASP A 178 6.47 5.69 -4.96
C ASP A 178 7.93 5.82 -4.52
N ASN A 179 8.80 6.08 -5.47
CA ASN A 179 10.23 6.20 -5.25
C ASN A 179 10.61 7.34 -4.27
N ARG A 180 9.72 8.31 -4.07
CA ARG A 180 9.92 9.44 -3.14
C ARG A 180 10.09 8.99 -1.69
N LEU A 181 9.59 7.78 -1.34
CA LEU A 181 9.75 7.21 0.00
C LEU A 181 11.23 6.98 0.37
N VAL A 182 12.09 6.74 -0.63
CA VAL A 182 13.54 6.53 -0.41
C VAL A 182 14.40 7.63 -1.03
N THR A 183 13.86 8.46 -1.94
CA THR A 183 14.65 9.51 -2.63
C THR A 183 14.47 10.91 -2.03
N LYS A 184 13.41 11.14 -1.22
CA LYS A 184 13.14 12.44 -0.62
C LYS A 184 13.41 12.45 0.89
N ARG A 185 13.82 13.61 1.43
CA ARG A 185 14.15 13.76 2.87
C ARG A 185 12.99 13.37 3.79
N TYR A 186 11.76 13.71 3.43
CA TYR A 186 10.57 13.34 4.21
C TYR A 186 10.27 11.83 4.20
N GLY A 187 10.80 11.09 3.24
CA GLY A 187 10.59 9.65 3.16
C GLY A 187 11.09 8.90 4.39
N SER A 188 12.21 9.31 4.98
CA SER A 188 12.71 8.73 6.23
C SER A 188 11.78 8.97 7.42
N PHE A 189 11.12 10.13 7.48
CA PHE A 189 10.09 10.43 8.47
C PHE A 189 8.88 9.50 8.31
N ILE A 190 8.37 9.36 7.09
CA ILE A 190 7.23 8.50 6.80
C ILE A 190 7.57 7.04 7.11
N ARG A 191 8.73 6.53 6.68
CA ARG A 191 9.14 5.13 6.95
C ARG A 191 9.23 4.80 8.44
N ARG A 192 9.67 5.75 9.29
CA ARG A 192 9.69 5.54 10.74
C ARG A 192 8.33 5.39 11.39
N SER A 193 7.27 5.84 10.72
CA SER A 193 5.88 5.69 11.19
C SER A 193 5.27 4.33 10.82
N LEU A 194 5.90 3.59 9.92
CA LEU A 194 5.46 2.25 9.52
C LEU A 194 5.90 1.21 10.56
N PRO A 195 5.24 0.04 10.62
CA PRO A 195 5.77 -1.08 11.38
C PRO A 195 7.22 -1.37 10.99
N ALA A 196 8.04 -1.81 11.94
CA ALA A 196 9.47 -2.02 11.73
C ALA A 196 9.75 -3.24 10.85
N PHE A 197 9.24 -3.25 9.62
CA PHE A 197 9.48 -4.27 8.61
C PHE A 197 10.96 -4.30 8.17
N TRP A 198 11.37 -5.41 7.58
CA TRP A 198 12.64 -5.44 6.85
C TRP A 198 12.52 -4.63 5.55
N ASP A 199 13.37 -3.62 5.40
CA ASP A 199 13.27 -2.61 4.33
C ASP A 199 14.19 -2.99 3.15
N THR A 200 13.67 -2.96 1.92
CA THR A 200 14.43 -3.24 0.70
C THR A 200 13.91 -2.46 -0.50
N THR A 201 14.79 -2.25 -1.49
CA THR A 201 14.44 -1.74 -2.82
C THR A 201 14.68 -2.78 -3.92
N ASP A 202 15.04 -4.01 -3.56
CA ASP A 202 15.33 -5.09 -4.49
C ASP A 202 14.06 -5.89 -4.83
N ALA A 203 13.57 -5.71 -6.05
CA ALA A 203 12.36 -6.35 -6.57
C ALA A 203 12.48 -7.88 -6.61
N GLU A 204 13.64 -8.43 -7.00
CA GLU A 204 13.80 -9.88 -7.10
C GLU A 204 13.77 -10.57 -5.74
N THR A 205 14.38 -9.98 -4.73
CA THR A 205 14.31 -10.46 -3.35
C THR A 205 12.84 -10.51 -2.88
N VAL A 206 12.06 -9.49 -3.19
CA VAL A 206 10.64 -9.40 -2.82
C VAL A 206 9.80 -10.45 -3.54
N ARG A 207 9.93 -10.55 -4.86
CA ARG A 207 9.23 -11.57 -5.67
C ARG A 207 9.59 -12.99 -5.20
N GLY A 208 10.87 -13.23 -4.91
CA GLY A 208 11.32 -14.51 -4.34
C GLY A 208 10.71 -14.81 -2.97
N ALA A 209 10.54 -13.80 -2.11
CA ALA A 209 9.88 -13.96 -0.82
C ALA A 209 8.39 -14.29 -0.98
N LEU A 210 7.67 -13.60 -1.86
CA LEU A 210 6.25 -13.84 -2.15
C LEU A 210 6.04 -15.26 -2.72
N ARG A 211 6.84 -15.69 -3.70
CA ARG A 211 6.77 -17.06 -4.24
C ARG A 211 6.97 -18.14 -3.17
N ARG A 212 7.87 -17.90 -2.21
CA ARG A 212 8.07 -18.86 -1.09
C ARG A 212 6.89 -18.90 -0.12
N LEU A 213 6.15 -17.83 0.04
CA LEU A 213 4.91 -17.84 0.84
C LEU A 213 3.83 -18.68 0.17
N VAL A 214 3.65 -18.54 -1.14
CA VAL A 214 2.69 -19.33 -1.92
C VAL A 214 3.05 -20.83 -1.88
N ALA A 215 4.33 -21.17 -1.99
CA ALA A 215 4.77 -22.58 -2.01
C ALA A 215 4.68 -23.31 -0.66
N LYS A 216 4.45 -22.59 0.45
CA LYS A 216 4.36 -23.15 1.81
C LYS A 216 2.93 -23.41 2.28
N GLN A 217 1.96 -22.98 1.50
CA GLN A 217 0.52 -23.14 1.76
C GLN A 217 -0.05 -24.24 0.90
#